data_3a80d91df4d8b9d66003d69fdee44f9c
#
_entry.id   3a80d91df4d8b9d66003d69fdee44f9c
#
_cell.length_a   1.000
_cell.length_b   1.000
_cell.length_c   1.000
_cell.angle_alpha   90.00
_cell.angle_beta   90.00
_cell.angle_gamma   90.00
#
_symmetry.space_group_name_H-M   'P 1'
#
loop_
_entity.id
_entity.type
_entity.pdbx_description
1 polymer ?
#
loop_
_entity_poly.entity_id
_entity_poly.type
_entity_poly.pdbx_seq_one_letter_code
_entity_poly.pdbx_strand_id
1 'polypeptide(L)'
;MKRDVLKYTAYTKKAGADMKIEFGYDNRMETVEAPDANVIGILEPNELKLPEMSEDEMVRLAIASPIGSPRLKDIVRRGEKIVIVTSDISRPMPTWKVMPALLDELYAAGCEAGDITLVFARGVHRAQTDAEREHLAGERAYREIRCIDSDPDDVEFIGTTSSGTPVEIMRAVVEADRRICLGNIEFHYFAGYSGGYKAIMPGVSTRAAIQMNHRHMVESEAYAGHLEGNPVRDDIEEAGRMVGVDFILNVVLDAHKNIIRAVAGDVVKAHREGCEFLAGLYLKKIDSRADIVLVSQGGAPKDANLYQTQKALDNAKHAVRDGGIIILIGCCKEGYGEKTFETWFREANMPKDIIDRLNAKFMLGGHKAAAIALVEQHASIYLVSDWSEEETQKVFMKKFASAQSALDAALSTLGRDATIIAMPYGGSTLPKVK
;
A
#
# COMPACT_ATOMS: atom_id res chain seq x y z
N MET A 1 -1.85 18.62 -24.85
CA MET A 1 -2.14 17.18 -25.05
C MET A 1 -3.31 16.84 -24.13
N LYS A 2 -4.46 16.45 -24.70
CA LYS A 2 -5.61 16.01 -23.89
C LYS A 2 -5.19 14.74 -23.16
N ARG A 3 -5.11 14.76 -21.84
CA ARG A 3 -4.92 13.56 -21.03
C ARG A 3 -6.23 12.78 -21.09
N ASP A 4 -6.19 11.60 -21.70
CA ASP A 4 -7.35 10.73 -21.80
C ASP A 4 -7.77 10.32 -20.37
N VAL A 5 -9.02 10.60 -20.06
CA VAL A 5 -9.69 10.05 -18.87
C VAL A 5 -9.80 8.55 -19.12
N LEU A 6 -9.11 7.75 -18.32
CA LEU A 6 -9.25 6.29 -18.35
C LEU A 6 -10.71 5.96 -18.02
N LYS A 7 -11.50 5.63 -19.03
CA LYS A 7 -12.85 5.11 -18.84
C LYS A 7 -12.73 3.63 -18.49
N TYR A 8 -12.93 3.31 -17.24
CA TYR A 8 -13.09 1.95 -16.77
C TYR A 8 -14.54 1.52 -17.03
N THR A 9 -14.78 0.76 -18.08
CA THR A 9 -16.08 0.11 -18.31
C THR A 9 -15.80 -1.35 -18.63
N ALA A 10 -15.72 -2.16 -17.56
CA ALA A 10 -15.40 -3.58 -17.66
C ALA A 10 -16.62 -4.47 -17.82
N TYR A 11 -17.79 -3.90 -18.13
CA TYR A 11 -19.00 -4.73 -18.29
C TYR A 11 -19.94 -4.19 -19.35
N THR A 12 -20.72 -5.10 -19.95
CA THR A 12 -21.85 -4.77 -20.85
C THR A 12 -23.10 -5.48 -20.36
N LYS A 13 -24.22 -4.75 -20.35
CA LYS A 13 -25.52 -5.27 -19.98
C LYS A 13 -26.49 -5.12 -21.15
N LYS A 14 -27.16 -6.24 -21.55
CA LYS A 14 -28.32 -6.22 -22.44
C LYS A 14 -29.55 -6.61 -21.62
N ALA A 15 -30.67 -5.89 -21.82
CA ALA A 15 -31.89 -6.17 -21.09
C ALA A 15 -32.31 -7.65 -21.24
N GLY A 16 -32.45 -8.34 -20.11
CA GLY A 16 -32.87 -9.75 -20.06
C GLY A 16 -31.84 -10.83 -20.40
N ALA A 17 -30.55 -10.45 -20.50
CA ALA A 17 -29.44 -11.37 -20.73
C ALA A 17 -28.46 -11.35 -19.55
N ASP A 18 -27.63 -12.40 -19.43
CA ASP A 18 -26.54 -12.47 -18.48
C ASP A 18 -25.57 -11.29 -18.66
N MET A 19 -25.01 -10.82 -17.57
CA MET A 19 -24.05 -9.73 -17.56
C MET A 19 -22.68 -10.23 -17.99
N LYS A 20 -22.08 -9.59 -19.02
CA LYS A 20 -20.72 -9.88 -19.44
C LYS A 20 -19.75 -8.95 -18.71
N ILE A 21 -18.80 -9.54 -17.98
CA ILE A 21 -17.79 -8.83 -17.20
C ILE A 21 -16.40 -9.23 -17.69
N GLU A 22 -15.54 -8.25 -17.94
CA GLU A 22 -14.18 -8.44 -18.45
C GLU A 22 -13.14 -8.22 -17.36
N PHE A 23 -12.18 -9.14 -17.28
CA PHE A 23 -11.08 -9.11 -16.33
C PHE A 23 -9.75 -9.16 -17.07
N GLY A 24 -8.80 -8.30 -16.68
CA GLY A 24 -7.45 -8.34 -17.22
C GLY A 24 -6.72 -9.62 -16.82
N TYR A 25 -6.06 -10.26 -17.81
CA TYR A 25 -5.26 -11.47 -17.66
C TYR A 25 -4.07 -11.41 -18.61
N ASP A 26 -2.85 -11.24 -18.10
CA ASP A 26 -1.67 -10.91 -18.93
C ASP A 26 -2.00 -9.75 -19.89
N ASN A 27 -1.81 -9.94 -21.18
CA ASN A 27 -2.08 -8.97 -22.24
C ASN A 27 -3.44 -9.21 -22.95
N ARG A 28 -4.36 -9.95 -22.33
CA ARG A 28 -5.69 -10.27 -22.84
C ARG A 28 -6.78 -10.05 -21.79
N MET A 29 -8.01 -10.16 -22.19
CA MET A 29 -9.17 -10.14 -21.31
C MET A 29 -9.74 -11.55 -21.13
N GLU A 30 -10.12 -11.90 -19.88
CA GLU A 30 -10.99 -13.02 -19.56
C GLU A 30 -12.41 -12.49 -19.42
N THR A 31 -13.35 -13.07 -20.15
CA THR A 31 -14.77 -12.68 -20.10
C THR A 31 -15.57 -13.70 -19.28
N VAL A 32 -16.43 -13.20 -18.40
CA VAL A 32 -17.33 -14.00 -17.59
C VAL A 32 -18.76 -13.57 -17.88
N GLU A 33 -19.64 -14.55 -18.13
CA GLU A 33 -21.08 -14.35 -18.21
C GLU A 33 -21.70 -14.77 -16.88
N ALA A 34 -22.20 -13.78 -16.13
CA ALA A 34 -22.81 -13.99 -14.81
C ALA A 34 -24.31 -13.67 -14.86
N PRO A 35 -25.18 -14.47 -14.17
CA PRO A 35 -26.59 -14.16 -14.08
C PRO A 35 -26.80 -12.76 -13.49
N ASP A 36 -27.50 -11.89 -14.20
CA ASP A 36 -27.69 -10.48 -13.82
C ASP A 36 -28.29 -10.33 -12.41
N ALA A 37 -29.23 -11.20 -12.05
CA ALA A 37 -29.88 -11.19 -10.75
C ALA A 37 -28.93 -11.50 -9.57
N ASN A 38 -27.82 -12.19 -9.82
CA ASN A 38 -26.86 -12.57 -8.80
C ASN A 38 -25.80 -11.46 -8.57
N VAL A 39 -25.56 -10.58 -9.56
CA VAL A 39 -24.52 -9.53 -9.47
C VAL A 39 -25.01 -8.37 -8.63
N ILE A 40 -24.55 -8.30 -7.38
CA ILE A 40 -24.91 -7.24 -6.43
C ILE A 40 -23.97 -6.03 -6.48
N GLY A 41 -22.83 -6.14 -7.18
CA GLY A 41 -21.90 -5.02 -7.34
C GLY A 41 -20.79 -5.29 -8.35
N ILE A 42 -20.41 -4.23 -9.07
CA ILE A 42 -19.19 -4.18 -9.87
C ILE A 42 -18.36 -3.03 -9.33
N LEU A 43 -17.17 -3.34 -8.80
CA LEU A 43 -16.33 -2.36 -8.12
C LEU A 43 -15.21 -1.92 -9.07
N GLU A 44 -15.33 -0.70 -9.56
CA GLU A 44 -14.34 -0.04 -10.40
C GLU A 44 -13.83 1.22 -9.67
N PRO A 45 -12.58 1.67 -9.91
CA PRO A 45 -12.08 2.92 -9.38
C PRO A 45 -13.03 4.08 -9.73
N ASN A 46 -13.13 5.08 -8.86
CA ASN A 46 -13.89 6.29 -9.19
C ASN A 46 -13.20 7.08 -10.30
N GLU A 47 -13.97 7.76 -11.15
CA GLU A 47 -13.39 8.67 -12.13
C GLU A 47 -12.62 9.78 -11.40
N LEU A 48 -11.33 9.90 -11.73
CA LEU A 48 -10.47 10.93 -11.18
C LEU A 48 -10.58 12.18 -12.05
N LYS A 49 -11.16 13.23 -11.49
CA LYS A 49 -10.99 14.58 -12.05
C LYS A 49 -9.64 15.12 -11.59
N LEU A 50 -8.65 15.08 -12.46
CA LEU A 50 -7.35 15.65 -12.18
C LEU A 50 -7.47 17.15 -11.96
N PRO A 51 -6.77 17.75 -10.98
CA PRO A 51 -6.71 19.18 -10.83
C PRO A 51 -6.08 19.81 -12.08
N GLU A 52 -6.54 21.00 -12.46
CA GLU A 52 -5.97 21.81 -13.56
C GLU A 52 -4.61 22.45 -13.20
N MET A 53 -4.01 22.00 -12.11
CA MET A 53 -2.78 22.53 -11.50
C MET A 53 -1.61 21.58 -11.78
N SER A 54 -0.42 22.11 -11.97
CA SER A 54 0.80 21.31 -12.11
C SER A 54 1.20 20.65 -10.79
N GLU A 55 2.03 19.60 -10.86
CA GLU A 55 2.52 18.91 -9.67
C GLU A 55 3.31 19.84 -8.73
N ASP A 56 4.16 20.72 -9.29
CA ASP A 56 4.92 21.72 -8.50
C ASP A 56 4.00 22.73 -7.82
N GLU A 57 2.98 23.23 -8.52
CA GLU A 57 2.00 24.15 -7.92
C GLU A 57 1.24 23.49 -6.77
N MET A 58 0.83 22.21 -6.92
CA MET A 58 0.17 21.46 -5.84
C MET A 58 1.05 21.31 -4.59
N VAL A 59 2.33 20.98 -4.79
CA VAL A 59 3.31 20.86 -3.70
C VAL A 59 3.52 22.20 -3.02
N ARG A 60 3.76 23.27 -3.77
CA ARG A 60 3.95 24.62 -3.22
C ARG A 60 2.72 25.12 -2.49
N LEU A 61 1.54 24.86 -3.00
CA LEU A 61 0.28 25.22 -2.34
C LEU A 61 0.12 24.48 -1.00
N ALA A 62 0.42 23.18 -0.97
CA ALA A 62 0.36 22.40 0.27
C ALA A 62 1.32 22.94 1.34
N ILE A 63 2.56 23.30 0.96
CA ILE A 63 3.54 23.89 1.87
C ILE A 63 3.11 25.30 2.32
N ALA A 64 2.53 26.09 1.42
CA ALA A 64 2.09 27.45 1.72
C ALA A 64 0.82 27.52 2.59
N SER A 65 -0.01 26.47 2.57
CA SER A 65 -1.27 26.36 3.30
C SER A 65 -1.33 25.04 4.09
N PRO A 66 -0.45 24.84 5.09
CA PRO A 66 -0.36 23.60 5.80
C PRO A 66 -1.59 23.32 6.68
N ILE A 67 -1.91 22.07 6.84
CA ILE A 67 -3.05 21.57 7.57
C ILE A 67 -2.70 21.41 9.04
N GLY A 68 -3.35 22.15 9.91
CA GLY A 68 -3.23 21.98 11.37
C GLY A 68 -1.90 22.38 11.97
N SER A 69 -1.04 23.08 11.23
CA SER A 69 0.26 23.62 11.72
C SER A 69 0.55 24.99 11.11
N PRO A 70 1.49 25.77 11.67
CA PRO A 70 2.09 26.90 10.98
C PRO A 70 2.83 26.46 9.71
N ARG A 71 3.21 27.42 8.86
CA ARG A 71 4.11 27.15 7.74
C ARG A 71 5.47 26.68 8.23
N LEU A 72 6.13 25.82 7.43
CA LEU A 72 7.42 25.27 7.81
C LEU A 72 8.46 26.35 8.09
N LYS A 73 8.50 27.42 7.28
CA LYS A 73 9.38 28.58 7.49
C LYS A 73 9.14 29.34 8.82
N ASP A 74 7.96 29.18 9.43
CA ASP A 74 7.61 29.80 10.72
C ASP A 74 7.90 28.85 11.90
N ILE A 75 8.16 27.56 11.63
CA ILE A 75 8.52 26.53 12.60
C ILE A 75 10.03 26.43 12.80
N VAL A 76 10.79 26.42 11.69
CA VAL A 76 12.24 26.25 11.69
C VAL A 76 12.97 27.58 11.93
N ARG A 77 14.18 27.50 12.47
CA ARG A 77 15.02 28.65 12.76
C ARG A 77 16.44 28.47 12.19
N ARG A 78 17.09 29.57 11.89
CA ARG A 78 18.48 29.57 11.44
C ARG A 78 19.38 28.85 12.46
N GLY A 79 20.25 27.96 11.98
CA GLY A 79 21.20 27.18 12.76
C GLY A 79 20.62 25.95 13.47
N GLU A 80 19.31 25.65 13.32
CA GLU A 80 18.73 24.38 13.74
C GLU A 80 19.17 23.29 12.77
N LYS A 81 19.51 22.11 13.30
CA LYS A 81 19.75 20.89 12.51
C LYS A 81 18.44 20.30 12.03
N ILE A 82 18.27 20.20 10.73
CA ILE A 82 17.04 19.74 10.10
C ILE A 82 17.28 18.38 9.45
N VAL A 83 16.48 17.40 9.83
CA VAL A 83 16.45 16.09 9.14
C VAL A 83 15.16 15.97 8.35
N ILE A 84 15.31 15.67 7.06
CA ILE A 84 14.21 15.32 6.15
C ILE A 84 14.27 13.80 5.94
N VAL A 85 13.24 13.08 6.34
CA VAL A 85 13.16 11.63 6.17
C VAL A 85 12.27 11.33 4.98
N THR A 86 12.79 10.60 3.99
CA THR A 86 12.07 10.17 2.80
C THR A 86 12.19 8.67 2.56
N SER A 87 11.39 8.12 1.67
CA SER A 87 11.44 6.70 1.32
C SER A 87 12.67 6.34 0.47
N ASP A 88 13.05 5.07 0.52
CA ASP A 88 14.06 4.46 -0.35
C ASP A 88 13.55 4.18 -1.77
N ILE A 89 14.43 3.67 -2.64
CA ILE A 89 14.13 3.36 -4.05
C ILE A 89 13.02 2.31 -4.24
N SER A 90 12.70 1.54 -3.23
CA SER A 90 11.65 0.52 -3.32
C SER A 90 10.22 1.10 -3.25
N ARG A 91 10.08 2.40 -2.97
CA ARG A 91 8.79 3.09 -2.85
C ARG A 91 8.59 4.10 -3.99
N PRO A 92 7.34 4.36 -4.39
CA PRO A 92 7.06 5.26 -5.52
C PRO A 92 7.15 6.75 -5.16
N MET A 93 7.60 7.12 -3.96
CA MET A 93 7.68 8.53 -3.52
C MET A 93 8.60 9.34 -4.46
N PRO A 94 8.07 10.33 -5.19
CA PRO A 94 8.87 11.15 -6.10
C PRO A 94 9.55 12.30 -5.33
N THR A 95 10.51 11.96 -4.45
CA THR A 95 11.22 12.93 -3.58
C THR A 95 11.80 14.07 -4.39
N TRP A 96 12.41 13.78 -5.56
CA TRP A 96 12.98 14.78 -6.46
C TRP A 96 11.99 15.85 -6.95
N LYS A 97 10.68 15.55 -7.00
CA LYS A 97 9.63 16.51 -7.38
C LYS A 97 9.27 17.47 -6.24
N VAL A 98 9.37 17.00 -4.99
CA VAL A 98 8.95 17.80 -3.83
C VAL A 98 10.08 18.56 -3.15
N MET A 99 11.32 18.07 -3.27
CA MET A 99 12.50 18.69 -2.63
C MET A 99 12.75 20.14 -3.04
N PRO A 100 12.62 20.55 -4.32
CA PRO A 100 12.86 21.95 -4.70
C PRO A 100 12.00 22.94 -3.92
N ALA A 101 10.68 22.68 -3.81
CA ALA A 101 9.76 23.54 -3.08
C ALA A 101 10.02 23.54 -1.57
N LEU A 102 10.39 22.37 -1.01
CA LEU A 102 10.72 22.24 0.40
C LEU A 102 12.00 22.98 0.78
N LEU A 103 13.05 22.88 -0.05
CA LEU A 103 14.30 23.62 0.16
C LEU A 103 14.07 25.13 0.06
N ASP A 104 13.26 25.60 -0.90
CA ASP A 104 12.90 27.01 -1.01
C ASP A 104 12.25 27.54 0.28
N GLU A 105 11.36 26.76 0.90
CA GLU A 105 10.69 27.12 2.15
C GLU A 105 11.69 27.17 3.33
N LEU A 106 12.62 26.21 3.42
CA LEU A 106 13.65 26.17 4.47
C LEU A 106 14.65 27.31 4.32
N TYR A 107 15.09 27.59 3.10
CA TYR A 107 16.00 28.73 2.84
C TYR A 107 15.33 30.08 3.10
N ALA A 108 14.01 30.19 2.83
CA ALA A 108 13.23 31.38 3.16
C ALA A 108 13.14 31.63 4.68
N ALA A 109 13.29 30.57 5.50
CA ALA A 109 13.41 30.67 6.96
C ALA A 109 14.83 31.06 7.44
N GLY A 110 15.81 31.13 6.52
CA GLY A 110 17.23 31.44 6.83
C GLY A 110 18.06 30.22 7.20
N CYS A 111 17.56 28.98 6.96
CA CYS A 111 18.36 27.77 7.12
C CYS A 111 19.45 27.71 6.05
N GLU A 112 20.61 27.17 6.41
CA GLU A 112 21.72 26.97 5.48
C GLU A 112 21.77 25.51 5.01
N ALA A 113 22.29 25.27 3.82
CA ALA A 113 22.37 23.92 3.24
C ALA A 113 23.10 22.91 4.14
N GLY A 114 24.13 23.39 4.88
CA GLY A 114 24.89 22.57 5.82
C GLY A 114 24.12 22.13 7.06
N ASP A 115 22.99 22.77 7.35
CA ASP A 115 22.10 22.41 8.47
C ASP A 115 21.10 21.29 8.11
N ILE A 116 20.97 20.97 6.80
CA ILE A 116 19.92 20.08 6.29
C ILE A 116 20.51 18.73 5.88
N THR A 117 19.93 17.66 6.39
CA THR A 117 20.26 16.29 6.00
C THR A 117 19.01 15.57 5.48
N LEU A 118 19.10 14.99 4.26
CA LEU A 118 18.09 14.09 3.69
C LEU A 118 18.46 12.65 4.02
N VAL A 119 17.57 11.95 4.72
CA VAL A 119 17.73 10.54 5.10
C VAL A 119 16.77 9.68 4.28
N PHE A 120 17.31 8.71 3.54
CA PHE A 120 16.51 7.69 2.85
C PHE A 120 16.20 6.56 3.81
N ALA A 121 14.93 6.43 4.17
CA ALA A 121 14.40 5.47 5.12
C ALA A 121 14.31 4.08 4.48
N ARG A 122 15.33 3.24 4.64
CA ARG A 122 15.39 1.90 4.03
C ARG A 122 14.80 0.78 4.88
N GLY A 123 14.55 1.03 6.17
CA GLY A 123 14.08 -0.01 7.07
C GLY A 123 14.99 -1.25 7.02
N VAL A 124 14.45 -2.38 6.54
CA VAL A 124 15.21 -3.64 6.38
C VAL A 124 15.78 -3.88 4.97
N HIS A 125 15.61 -2.92 4.07
CA HIS A 125 16.12 -3.04 2.70
C HIS A 125 17.63 -2.83 2.64
N ARG A 126 18.26 -3.17 1.50
CA ARG A 126 19.68 -2.92 1.24
C ARG A 126 20.00 -1.42 1.21
N ALA A 127 21.25 -1.10 1.41
CA ALA A 127 21.76 0.25 1.13
C ALA A 127 21.59 0.62 -0.34
N GLN A 128 21.40 1.90 -0.62
CA GLN A 128 21.27 2.45 -1.96
C GLN A 128 22.65 2.79 -2.53
N THR A 129 22.77 2.75 -3.86
CA THR A 129 23.94 3.27 -4.56
C THR A 129 23.89 4.79 -4.60
N ASP A 130 25.04 5.44 -4.90
CA ASP A 130 25.09 6.90 -5.07
C ASP A 130 24.15 7.38 -6.17
N ALA A 131 24.08 6.67 -7.30
CA ALA A 131 23.16 6.98 -8.40
C ALA A 131 21.69 6.87 -8.00
N GLU A 132 21.32 5.89 -7.15
CA GLU A 132 19.96 5.78 -6.62
C GLU A 132 19.64 6.93 -5.66
N ARG A 133 20.59 7.33 -4.79
CA ARG A 133 20.41 8.49 -3.91
C ARG A 133 20.26 9.78 -4.69
N GLU A 134 21.10 10.00 -5.71
CA GLU A 134 21.00 11.16 -6.61
C GLU A 134 19.66 11.20 -7.33
N HIS A 135 19.24 10.06 -7.90
CA HIS A 135 17.95 9.95 -8.58
C HIS A 135 16.78 10.30 -7.64
N LEU A 136 16.79 9.80 -6.41
CA LEU A 136 15.72 10.04 -5.43
C LEU A 136 15.70 11.47 -4.92
N ALA A 137 16.88 12.01 -4.54
CA ALA A 137 16.99 13.38 -4.04
C ALA A 137 16.65 14.42 -5.11
N GLY A 138 17.00 14.12 -6.36
CA GLY A 138 17.06 15.07 -7.46
C GLY A 138 18.36 15.89 -7.44
N GLU A 139 18.77 16.37 -8.61
CA GLU A 139 20.06 17.04 -8.83
C GLU A 139 20.33 18.17 -7.83
N ARG A 140 19.32 19.03 -7.60
CA ARG A 140 19.47 20.18 -6.69
C ARG A 140 19.74 19.73 -5.26
N ALA A 141 18.88 18.89 -4.69
CA ALA A 141 19.01 18.44 -3.31
C ALA A 141 20.31 17.65 -3.10
N TYR A 142 20.64 16.75 -4.04
CA TYR A 142 21.85 15.93 -3.94
C TYR A 142 23.15 16.74 -3.94
N ARG A 143 23.18 17.89 -4.64
CA ARG A 143 24.34 18.80 -4.68
C ARG A 143 24.38 19.77 -3.50
N GLU A 144 23.23 20.24 -3.03
CA GLU A 144 23.16 21.31 -2.03
C GLU A 144 23.26 20.79 -0.59
N ILE A 145 22.64 19.62 -0.28
CA ILE A 145 22.50 19.13 1.08
C ILE A 145 23.10 17.72 1.25
N ARG A 146 23.34 17.34 2.50
CA ARG A 146 23.81 15.99 2.84
C ARG A 146 22.69 14.96 2.59
N CYS A 147 22.98 13.93 1.77
CA CYS A 147 22.06 12.82 1.45
C CYS A 147 22.64 11.49 1.91
N ILE A 148 21.95 10.77 2.82
CA ILE A 148 22.44 9.53 3.43
C ILE A 148 21.33 8.49 3.54
N ASP A 149 21.69 7.21 3.55
CA ASP A 149 20.78 6.13 3.92
C ASP A 149 20.57 6.07 5.44
N SER A 150 19.42 5.58 5.89
CA SER A 150 19.25 5.24 7.30
C SER A 150 20.19 4.09 7.68
N ASP A 151 20.80 4.20 8.86
CA ASP A 151 21.68 3.18 9.42
C ASP A 151 21.00 2.51 10.62
N PRO A 152 20.65 1.22 10.53
CA PRO A 152 20.01 0.48 11.62
C PRO A 152 20.98 0.10 12.75
N ASP A 153 22.30 0.29 12.56
CA ASP A 153 23.34 0.00 13.55
C ASP A 153 23.74 1.26 14.34
N ASP A 154 23.43 2.49 13.82
CA ASP A 154 23.63 3.76 14.53
C ASP A 154 22.28 4.34 14.98
N VAL A 155 21.77 3.82 16.09
CA VAL A 155 20.46 4.15 16.63
C VAL A 155 20.51 4.58 18.09
N GLU A 156 19.47 5.29 18.51
CA GLU A 156 19.18 5.58 19.92
C GLU A 156 17.87 4.92 20.33
N PHE A 157 17.88 4.34 21.54
CA PHE A 157 16.69 3.83 22.21
C PHE A 157 15.96 4.96 22.94
N ILE A 158 14.74 5.26 22.52
CA ILE A 158 13.90 6.34 23.08
C ILE A 158 12.96 5.82 24.15
N GLY A 159 12.53 4.56 24.03
CA GLY A 159 11.58 3.94 24.92
C GLY A 159 10.90 2.74 24.27
N THR A 160 9.79 2.31 24.86
CA THR A 160 8.99 1.19 24.35
C THR A 160 7.54 1.63 24.27
N THR A 161 6.86 1.31 23.16
CA THR A 161 5.43 1.60 23.01
C THR A 161 4.57 0.75 23.96
N SER A 162 3.32 1.13 24.12
CA SER A 162 2.34 0.36 24.91
C SER A 162 2.14 -1.07 24.37
N SER A 163 2.38 -1.29 23.07
CA SER A 163 2.35 -2.61 22.43
C SER A 163 3.64 -3.41 22.60
N GLY A 164 4.64 -2.86 23.28
CA GLY A 164 5.93 -3.50 23.55
C GLY A 164 6.96 -3.38 22.43
N THR A 165 6.75 -2.52 21.44
CA THR A 165 7.70 -2.26 20.37
C THR A 165 8.83 -1.35 20.87
N PRO A 166 10.11 -1.75 20.79
CA PRO A 166 11.23 -0.87 21.12
C PRO A 166 11.33 0.27 20.10
N VAL A 167 11.39 1.50 20.56
CA VAL A 167 11.56 2.68 19.72
C VAL A 167 13.04 2.99 19.63
N GLU A 168 13.70 2.31 18.70
CA GLU A 168 15.12 2.42 18.36
C GLU A 168 15.22 3.12 17.01
N ILE A 169 15.66 4.38 17.01
CA ILE A 169 15.61 5.27 15.85
C ILE A 169 17.02 5.76 15.51
N MET A 170 17.29 5.87 14.20
CA MET A 170 18.56 6.41 13.70
C MET A 170 18.99 7.67 14.46
N ARG A 171 20.22 7.67 15.02
CA ARG A 171 20.75 8.73 15.86
C ARG A 171 20.62 10.11 15.22
N ALA A 172 20.96 10.25 13.95
CA ALA A 172 20.86 11.54 13.25
C ALA A 172 19.43 12.10 13.20
N VAL A 173 18.39 11.24 13.25
CA VAL A 173 17.00 11.67 13.31
C VAL A 173 16.62 12.11 14.72
N VAL A 174 17.13 11.42 15.74
CA VAL A 174 16.86 11.75 17.15
C VAL A 174 17.53 13.06 17.54
N GLU A 175 18.79 13.25 17.16
CA GLU A 175 19.59 14.44 17.49
C GLU A 175 19.22 15.70 16.69
N ALA A 176 18.38 15.59 15.67
CA ALA A 176 17.93 16.76 14.91
C ALA A 176 17.04 17.68 15.77
N ASP A 177 17.17 19.00 15.57
CA ASP A 177 16.26 19.98 16.19
C ASP A 177 14.89 19.93 15.53
N ARG A 178 14.84 19.67 14.20
CA ARG A 178 13.60 19.57 13.41
C ARG A 178 13.57 18.32 12.54
N ARG A 179 12.41 17.66 12.51
CA ARG A 179 12.13 16.45 11.75
C ARG A 179 10.98 16.67 10.78
N ILE A 180 11.26 16.49 9.49
CA ILE A 180 10.29 16.61 8.41
C ILE A 180 10.17 15.25 7.74
N CYS A 181 8.95 14.71 7.61
CA CYS A 181 8.75 13.43 6.97
C CYS A 181 8.06 13.57 5.62
N LEU A 182 8.67 12.98 4.59
CA LEU A 182 8.11 12.86 3.24
C LEU A 182 7.58 11.45 3.01
N GLY A 183 6.52 11.32 2.25
CA GLY A 183 5.97 10.01 1.92
C GLY A 183 4.85 10.05 0.88
N ASN A 184 4.60 8.94 0.21
CA ASN A 184 3.39 8.75 -0.55
C ASN A 184 2.31 8.08 0.29
N ILE A 185 1.06 8.50 0.09
CA ILE A 185 -0.11 7.87 0.71
C ILE A 185 -0.73 6.91 -0.29
N GLU A 186 -0.80 5.65 0.10
CA GLU A 186 -1.49 4.56 -0.60
C GLU A 186 -2.09 3.60 0.43
N PHE A 187 -3.03 2.75 0.03
CA PHE A 187 -3.52 1.71 0.94
C PHE A 187 -2.39 0.75 1.32
N HIS A 188 -2.37 0.40 2.60
CA HIS A 188 -1.41 -0.56 3.13
C HIS A 188 -2.14 -1.71 3.82
N TYR A 189 -1.92 -2.92 3.35
CA TYR A 189 -2.77 -4.08 3.64
C TYR A 189 -2.89 -4.48 5.13
N PHE A 190 -2.00 -4.03 6.02
CA PHE A 190 -2.15 -4.21 7.46
C PHE A 190 -2.02 -2.92 8.28
N ALA A 191 -1.34 -1.87 7.81
CA ALA A 191 -1.20 -0.62 8.55
C ALA A 191 -2.21 0.47 8.10
N GLY A 192 -3.27 0.08 7.40
CA GLY A 192 -4.28 0.95 6.86
C GLY A 192 -3.79 1.74 5.63
N TYR A 193 -2.86 2.65 5.85
CA TYR A 193 -2.26 3.51 4.81
C TYR A 193 -0.74 3.64 5.00
N SER A 194 -0.02 4.02 3.94
CA SER A 194 1.35 4.51 4.01
C SER A 194 1.38 6.01 4.37
N GLY A 195 2.58 6.59 4.45
CA GLY A 195 2.77 8.00 4.82
C GLY A 195 2.70 8.27 6.33
N GLY A 196 2.70 9.56 6.69
CA GLY A 196 2.72 9.99 8.09
C GLY A 196 3.93 9.48 8.86
N TYR A 197 3.71 9.02 10.07
CA TYR A 197 4.75 8.46 10.95
C TYR A 197 5.46 7.21 10.42
N LYS A 198 4.99 6.62 9.28
CA LYS A 198 5.70 5.47 8.68
C LYS A 198 7.11 5.81 8.19
N ALA A 199 7.43 7.06 7.96
CA ALA A 199 8.79 7.49 7.69
C ALA A 199 9.73 7.25 8.89
N ILE A 200 9.20 7.32 10.11
CA ILE A 200 9.92 7.04 11.36
C ILE A 200 9.90 5.53 11.65
N MET A 201 8.74 4.96 11.86
CA MET A 201 8.51 3.55 12.10
C MET A 201 7.70 2.96 10.94
N PRO A 202 8.22 2.07 10.13
CA PRO A 202 9.51 1.34 10.20
C PRO A 202 10.71 2.03 9.54
N GLY A 203 10.57 3.21 8.94
CA GLY A 203 11.50 3.78 7.96
C GLY A 203 12.94 3.93 8.44
N VAL A 204 13.15 4.49 9.63
CA VAL A 204 14.48 4.76 10.21
C VAL A 204 14.71 4.02 11.53
N SER A 205 14.00 2.88 11.70
CA SER A 205 14.08 2.05 12.89
C SER A 205 14.82 0.73 12.67
N THR A 206 15.09 -0.01 13.74
CA THR A 206 15.80 -1.29 13.69
C THR A 206 14.91 -2.43 13.19
N ARG A 207 15.55 -3.52 12.76
CA ARG A 207 14.87 -4.76 12.40
C ARG A 207 14.03 -5.31 13.55
N ALA A 208 14.52 -5.21 14.79
CA ALA A 208 13.80 -5.68 15.98
C ALA A 208 12.49 -4.91 16.18
N ALA A 209 12.55 -3.58 16.10
CA ALA A 209 11.38 -2.71 16.18
C ALA A 209 10.35 -3.03 15.08
N ILE A 210 10.82 -3.18 13.83
CA ILE A 210 9.97 -3.52 12.69
C ILE A 210 9.28 -4.88 12.89
N GLN A 211 10.00 -5.89 13.37
CA GLN A 211 9.42 -7.22 13.62
C GLN A 211 8.36 -7.18 14.70
N MET A 212 8.58 -6.43 15.79
CA MET A 212 7.61 -6.28 16.87
C MET A 212 6.33 -5.58 16.40
N ASN A 213 6.45 -4.46 15.71
CA ASN A 213 5.30 -3.76 15.13
C ASN A 213 4.53 -4.65 14.14
N HIS A 214 5.24 -5.28 13.21
CA HIS A 214 4.61 -6.02 12.11
C HIS A 214 3.97 -7.35 12.54
N ARG A 215 4.28 -7.91 13.72
CA ARG A 215 3.58 -9.10 14.23
C ARG A 215 2.08 -8.87 14.44
N HIS A 216 1.67 -7.63 14.70
CA HIS A 216 0.27 -7.25 14.86
C HIS A 216 -0.54 -7.35 13.55
N MET A 217 0.09 -7.61 12.42
CA MET A 217 -0.60 -7.73 11.12
C MET A 217 -1.61 -8.89 11.04
N VAL A 218 -1.54 -9.86 11.97
CA VAL A 218 -2.49 -10.99 12.04
C VAL A 218 -3.76 -10.67 12.81
N GLU A 219 -3.81 -9.54 13.48
CA GLU A 219 -4.98 -9.10 14.24
C GLU A 219 -6.10 -8.64 13.28
N SER A 220 -7.35 -8.85 13.67
CA SER A 220 -8.54 -8.58 12.83
C SER A 220 -8.63 -7.13 12.38
N GLU A 221 -8.19 -6.18 13.23
CA GLU A 221 -8.25 -4.74 12.95
C GLU A 221 -7.07 -4.22 12.10
N ALA A 222 -6.09 -5.08 11.78
CA ALA A 222 -4.94 -4.75 10.94
C ALA A 222 -5.26 -4.97 9.46
N TYR A 223 -5.99 -4.03 8.82
CA TYR A 223 -6.37 -4.15 7.40
C TYR A 223 -6.27 -2.83 6.63
N ALA A 224 -6.31 -2.94 5.31
CA ALA A 224 -6.19 -1.81 4.40
C ALA A 224 -7.32 -0.79 4.59
N GLY A 225 -6.97 0.50 4.61
CA GLY A 225 -7.96 1.57 4.75
C GLY A 225 -8.50 1.78 6.18
N HIS A 226 -8.02 1.00 7.16
CA HIS A 226 -8.38 1.14 8.56
C HIS A 226 -7.28 1.88 9.33
N LEU A 227 -7.60 2.98 9.98
CA LEU A 227 -6.65 3.81 10.73
C LEU A 227 -6.91 3.74 12.23
N GLU A 228 -8.09 4.15 12.67
CA GLU A 228 -8.43 4.25 14.09
C GLU A 228 -8.66 2.86 14.69
N GLY A 229 -7.90 2.48 15.71
CA GLY A 229 -7.95 1.14 16.31
C GLY A 229 -7.21 0.06 15.50
N ASN A 230 -6.47 0.43 14.47
CA ASN A 230 -5.58 -0.50 13.78
C ASN A 230 -4.31 -0.70 14.61
N PRO A 231 -4.04 -1.91 15.18
CA PRO A 231 -2.96 -2.09 16.15
C PRO A 231 -1.57 -1.80 15.58
N VAL A 232 -1.35 -2.07 14.30
CA VAL A 232 -0.08 -1.75 13.63
C VAL A 232 0.07 -0.24 13.48
N ARG A 233 -1.00 0.47 13.09
CA ARG A 233 -0.99 1.93 12.91
C ARG A 233 -0.85 2.66 14.24
N ASP A 234 -1.58 2.24 15.25
CA ASP A 234 -1.56 2.86 16.59
C ASP A 234 -0.16 2.79 17.21
N ASP A 235 0.51 1.63 17.07
CA ASP A 235 1.89 1.43 17.51
C ASP A 235 2.90 2.28 16.72
N ILE A 236 2.74 2.40 15.38
CA ILE A 236 3.54 3.31 14.53
C ILE A 236 3.38 4.77 14.99
N GLU A 237 2.15 5.19 15.25
CA GLU A 237 1.86 6.57 15.65
C GLU A 237 2.33 6.88 17.05
N GLU A 238 2.27 5.92 17.98
CA GLU A 238 2.84 6.06 19.31
C GLU A 238 4.35 6.23 19.23
N ALA A 239 5.06 5.34 18.51
CA ALA A 239 6.50 5.46 18.28
C ALA A 239 6.89 6.81 17.66
N GLY A 240 6.15 7.23 16.63
CA GLY A 240 6.39 8.51 15.96
C GLY A 240 6.16 9.73 16.87
N ARG A 241 5.16 9.67 17.77
CA ARG A 241 4.93 10.73 18.78
C ARG A 241 6.06 10.80 19.82
N MET A 242 6.62 9.64 20.21
CA MET A 242 7.77 9.61 21.14
C MET A 242 9.01 10.28 20.54
N VAL A 243 9.23 10.15 19.22
CA VAL A 243 10.33 10.79 18.50
C VAL A 243 10.08 12.28 18.28
N GLY A 244 8.84 12.66 18.04
CA GLY A 244 8.43 14.03 17.70
C GLY A 244 8.76 14.38 16.25
N VAL A 245 7.73 14.54 15.41
CA VAL A 245 7.86 15.01 14.02
C VAL A 245 7.21 16.37 13.91
N ASP A 246 7.93 17.36 13.37
CA ASP A 246 7.48 18.75 13.31
C ASP A 246 6.55 19.02 12.12
N PHE A 247 6.77 18.33 11.00
CA PHE A 247 6.05 18.59 9.75
C PHE A 247 6.05 17.38 8.81
N ILE A 248 4.97 17.21 8.07
CA ILE A 248 4.96 16.25 6.94
C ILE A 248 4.67 16.95 5.62
N LEU A 249 5.18 16.36 4.53
CA LEU A 249 4.74 16.63 3.18
C LEU A 249 4.49 15.28 2.50
N ASN A 250 3.24 14.94 2.35
CA ASN A 250 2.84 13.67 1.74
C ASN A 250 2.11 13.89 0.42
N VAL A 251 2.25 12.94 -0.49
CA VAL A 251 1.63 13.00 -1.82
C VAL A 251 0.78 11.77 -2.08
N VAL A 252 -0.30 11.94 -2.86
CA VAL A 252 -1.07 10.85 -3.45
C VAL A 252 -0.72 10.81 -4.93
N LEU A 253 -0.49 9.60 -5.45
CA LEU A 253 -0.04 9.38 -6.82
C LEU A 253 -1.11 8.66 -7.64
N ASP A 254 -1.16 8.96 -8.94
CA ASP A 254 -1.92 8.18 -9.91
C ASP A 254 -1.17 6.89 -10.32
N ALA A 255 -1.78 6.10 -11.20
CA ALA A 255 -1.18 4.86 -11.73
C ALA A 255 0.12 5.10 -12.53
N HIS A 256 0.35 6.32 -13.01
CA HIS A 256 1.55 6.75 -13.74
C HIS A 256 2.59 7.44 -12.85
N LYS A 257 2.39 7.43 -11.53
CA LYS A 257 3.25 8.08 -10.51
C LYS A 257 3.29 9.61 -10.64
N ASN A 258 2.27 10.23 -11.21
CA ASN A 258 2.10 11.67 -11.13
C ASN A 258 1.48 12.06 -9.80
N ILE A 259 1.88 13.17 -9.21
CA ILE A 259 1.26 13.73 -8.01
C ILE A 259 -0.13 14.25 -8.39
N ILE A 260 -1.16 13.74 -7.74
CA ILE A 260 -2.56 14.15 -7.92
C ILE A 260 -3.14 14.87 -6.70
N ARG A 261 -2.45 14.78 -5.58
CA ARG A 261 -2.71 15.51 -4.34
C ARG A 261 -1.42 15.65 -3.55
N ALA A 262 -1.17 16.81 -2.97
CA ALA A 262 -0.17 17.02 -1.94
C ALA A 262 -0.85 17.54 -0.67
N VAL A 263 -0.40 17.07 0.48
CA VAL A 263 -0.84 17.51 1.81
C VAL A 263 0.40 17.76 2.67
N ALA A 264 0.39 18.83 3.46
CA ALA A 264 1.50 19.18 4.32
C ALA A 264 1.01 19.75 5.65
N GLY A 265 1.82 19.69 6.69
CA GLY A 265 1.51 20.27 7.98
C GLY A 265 1.64 19.29 9.15
N ASP A 266 0.69 19.34 10.09
CA ASP A 266 0.60 18.42 11.23
C ASP A 266 0.56 16.98 10.78
N VAL A 267 1.35 16.13 11.45
CA VAL A 267 1.58 14.74 11.01
C VAL A 267 0.29 13.93 10.91
N VAL A 268 -0.60 14.09 11.87
CA VAL A 268 -1.85 13.32 11.91
C VAL A 268 -2.89 13.97 11.00
N LYS A 269 -3.14 15.27 11.15
CA LYS A 269 -4.23 15.96 10.42
C LYS A 269 -3.98 15.98 8.91
N ALA A 270 -2.77 16.34 8.47
CA ALA A 270 -2.43 16.34 7.06
C ALA A 270 -2.42 14.93 6.46
N HIS A 271 -1.92 13.93 7.21
CA HIS A 271 -1.98 12.54 6.79
C HIS A 271 -3.44 12.06 6.61
N ARG A 272 -4.31 12.33 7.59
CA ARG A 272 -5.74 11.94 7.52
C ARG A 272 -6.44 12.55 6.30
N GLU A 273 -6.19 13.82 5.99
CA GLU A 273 -6.77 14.45 4.79
C GLU A 273 -6.28 13.78 3.49
N GLY A 274 -5.00 13.43 3.41
CA GLY A 274 -4.48 12.67 2.27
C GLY A 274 -5.08 11.26 2.16
N CYS A 275 -5.30 10.58 3.29
CA CYS A 275 -5.96 9.29 3.35
C CYS A 275 -7.43 9.37 2.91
N GLU A 276 -8.16 10.41 3.34
CA GLU A 276 -9.54 10.64 2.94
C GLU A 276 -9.66 10.91 1.44
N PHE A 277 -8.75 11.72 0.88
CA PHE A 277 -8.67 11.93 -0.57
C PHE A 277 -8.46 10.61 -1.32
N LEU A 278 -7.49 9.78 -0.90
CA LEU A 278 -7.23 8.47 -1.50
C LEU A 278 -8.46 7.55 -1.38
N ALA A 279 -9.09 7.52 -0.21
CA ALA A 279 -10.29 6.72 0.02
C ALA A 279 -11.44 7.16 -0.92
N GLY A 280 -11.59 8.46 -1.15
CA GLY A 280 -12.57 8.99 -2.12
C GLY A 280 -12.38 8.45 -3.55
N LEU A 281 -11.15 8.06 -3.92
CA LEU A 281 -10.85 7.52 -5.25
C LEU A 281 -11.10 6.00 -5.35
N TYR A 282 -10.68 5.25 -4.35
CA TYR A 282 -10.51 3.79 -4.47
C TYR A 282 -11.35 2.98 -3.50
N LEU A 283 -11.89 3.59 -2.42
CA LEU A 283 -12.75 2.90 -1.49
C LEU A 283 -14.17 2.79 -2.08
N LYS A 284 -14.71 1.59 -2.10
CA LYS A 284 -16.04 1.28 -2.63
C LYS A 284 -16.96 0.79 -1.52
N LYS A 285 -17.99 1.56 -1.23
CA LYS A 285 -19.02 1.14 -0.27
C LYS A 285 -19.88 0.04 -0.90
N ILE A 286 -20.03 -1.07 -0.18
CA ILE A 286 -20.91 -2.19 -0.53
C ILE A 286 -21.97 -2.34 0.55
N ASP A 287 -23.17 -2.79 0.16
CA ASP A 287 -24.28 -2.98 1.12
C ASP A 287 -24.10 -4.24 1.96
N SER A 288 -23.55 -5.29 1.36
CA SER A 288 -23.24 -6.56 2.00
C SER A 288 -22.06 -7.24 1.33
N ARG A 289 -21.45 -8.19 2.03
CA ARG A 289 -20.49 -9.13 1.44
C ARG A 289 -21.21 -10.12 0.56
N ALA A 290 -20.56 -10.58 -0.52
CA ALA A 290 -21.09 -11.55 -1.46
C ALA A 290 -20.67 -12.99 -1.14
N ASP A 291 -21.41 -13.96 -1.68
CA ASP A 291 -21.03 -15.37 -1.65
C ASP A 291 -19.82 -15.67 -2.53
N ILE A 292 -19.73 -15.00 -3.69
CA ILE A 292 -18.68 -15.16 -4.68
C ILE A 292 -18.09 -13.78 -5.01
N VAL A 293 -16.76 -13.69 -5.02
CA VAL A 293 -16.04 -12.49 -5.49
C VAL A 293 -15.14 -12.87 -6.66
N LEU A 294 -15.37 -12.26 -7.83
CA LEU A 294 -14.45 -12.38 -8.97
C LEU A 294 -13.49 -11.20 -8.92
N VAL A 295 -12.19 -11.46 -8.93
CA VAL A 295 -11.19 -10.39 -8.81
C VAL A 295 -10.00 -10.61 -9.72
N SER A 296 -9.56 -9.53 -10.40
CA SER A 296 -8.30 -9.45 -11.14
C SER A 296 -7.46 -8.26 -10.67
N GLN A 297 -6.14 -8.35 -10.86
CA GLN A 297 -5.21 -7.21 -10.67
C GLN A 297 -5.31 -6.19 -11.82
N GLY A 298 -5.99 -6.56 -12.92
CA GLY A 298 -6.14 -5.76 -14.14
C GLY A 298 -5.16 -6.14 -15.26
N GLY A 299 -4.57 -7.36 -15.22
CA GLY A 299 -3.65 -7.88 -16.23
C GLY A 299 -2.21 -7.39 -16.09
N ALA A 300 -1.41 -7.62 -17.13
CA ALA A 300 0.01 -7.30 -17.15
C ALA A 300 0.30 -5.80 -16.97
N PRO A 301 1.42 -5.47 -16.29
CA PRO A 301 2.39 -6.35 -15.65
C PRO A 301 2.01 -6.72 -14.21
N LYS A 302 0.83 -6.37 -13.73
CA LYS A 302 0.43 -6.46 -12.33
C LYS A 302 0.12 -7.88 -11.87
N ASP A 303 -0.19 -8.78 -12.80
CA ASP A 303 -0.53 -10.19 -12.56
C ASP A 303 0.58 -11.17 -13.00
N ALA A 304 1.80 -10.68 -13.27
CA ALA A 304 2.90 -11.49 -13.76
C ALA A 304 3.30 -12.65 -12.81
N ASN A 305 3.12 -12.48 -11.49
CA ASN A 305 3.40 -13.51 -10.49
C ASN A 305 2.42 -13.43 -9.32
N LEU A 306 2.35 -14.52 -8.54
CA LEU A 306 1.39 -14.62 -7.43
C LEU A 306 1.66 -13.59 -6.32
N TYR A 307 2.92 -13.24 -6.07
CA TYR A 307 3.31 -12.22 -5.09
C TYR A 307 2.72 -10.84 -5.37
N GLN A 308 2.52 -10.50 -6.65
CA GLN A 308 1.86 -9.26 -7.06
C GLN A 308 0.34 -9.42 -7.12
N THR A 309 -0.14 -10.55 -7.66
CA THR A 309 -1.58 -10.86 -7.80
C THR A 309 -2.28 -10.92 -6.44
N GLN A 310 -1.57 -11.35 -5.39
CA GLN A 310 -2.06 -11.37 -4.00
C GLN A 310 -2.64 -10.04 -3.52
N LYS A 311 -2.21 -8.91 -4.06
CA LYS A 311 -2.77 -7.60 -3.68
C LYS A 311 -4.26 -7.45 -4.01
N ALA A 312 -4.70 -8.03 -5.13
CA ALA A 312 -6.12 -8.06 -5.49
C ALA A 312 -6.91 -8.98 -4.55
N LEU A 313 -6.33 -10.13 -4.20
CA LEU A 313 -6.91 -11.06 -3.24
C LEU A 313 -7.10 -10.40 -1.86
N ASP A 314 -6.09 -9.65 -1.40
CA ASP A 314 -6.15 -8.97 -0.10
C ASP A 314 -7.26 -7.91 -0.03
N ASN A 315 -7.57 -7.25 -1.14
CA ASN A 315 -8.72 -6.35 -1.21
C ASN A 315 -10.04 -7.12 -1.33
N ALA A 316 -10.08 -8.22 -2.10
CA ALA A 316 -11.29 -9.02 -2.31
C ALA A 316 -11.82 -9.69 -1.03
N LYS A 317 -10.93 -9.99 -0.05
CA LYS A 317 -11.34 -10.56 1.25
C LYS A 317 -12.38 -9.71 1.99
N HIS A 318 -12.39 -8.38 1.74
CA HIS A 318 -13.36 -7.48 2.37
C HIS A 318 -14.75 -7.53 1.73
N ALA A 319 -14.85 -8.10 0.51
CA ALA A 319 -16.11 -8.24 -0.23
C ALA A 319 -16.74 -9.63 -0.13
N VAL A 320 -16.00 -10.67 0.28
CA VAL A 320 -16.50 -12.02 0.44
C VAL A 320 -17.00 -12.26 1.85
N ARG A 321 -18.09 -13.04 2.01
CA ARG A 321 -18.54 -13.51 3.32
C ARG A 321 -17.73 -14.71 3.81
N ASP A 322 -17.81 -15.02 5.09
CA ASP A 322 -17.24 -16.26 5.63
C ASP A 322 -17.85 -17.49 4.96
N GLY A 323 -17.01 -18.44 4.59
CA GLY A 323 -17.39 -19.63 3.81
C GLY A 323 -17.70 -19.36 2.33
N GLY A 324 -17.45 -18.15 1.83
CA GLY A 324 -17.59 -17.79 0.42
C GLY A 324 -16.43 -18.24 -0.44
N ILE A 325 -16.46 -17.87 -1.73
CA ILE A 325 -15.44 -18.22 -2.72
C ILE A 325 -14.90 -16.95 -3.36
N ILE A 326 -13.56 -16.81 -3.41
CA ILE A 326 -12.88 -15.79 -4.21
C ILE A 326 -12.31 -16.45 -5.47
N ILE A 327 -12.70 -15.97 -6.63
CA ILE A 327 -12.14 -16.36 -7.92
C ILE A 327 -11.06 -15.35 -8.28
N LEU A 328 -9.79 -15.74 -8.05
CA LEU A 328 -8.62 -14.90 -8.32
C LEU A 328 -8.14 -15.14 -9.76
N ILE A 329 -8.17 -14.08 -10.57
CA ILE A 329 -7.87 -14.12 -12.00
C ILE A 329 -6.53 -13.40 -12.22
N GLY A 330 -5.51 -14.15 -12.69
CA GLY A 330 -4.18 -13.60 -12.98
C GLY A 330 -3.24 -14.67 -13.51
N CYS A 331 -2.48 -14.35 -14.54
CA CYS A 331 -1.68 -15.33 -15.29
C CYS A 331 -0.57 -15.99 -14.46
N CYS A 332 0.08 -15.23 -13.57
CA CYS A 332 1.17 -15.69 -12.70
C CYS A 332 2.31 -16.42 -13.46
N LYS A 333 2.57 -16.03 -14.71
CA LYS A 333 3.54 -16.71 -15.61
C LYS A 333 4.98 -16.72 -15.09
N GLU A 334 5.35 -15.79 -14.20
CA GLU A 334 6.64 -15.72 -13.52
C GLU A 334 6.65 -16.49 -12.19
N GLY A 335 5.66 -17.35 -11.95
CA GLY A 335 5.58 -18.18 -10.75
C GLY A 335 5.26 -17.41 -9.48
N TYR A 336 5.97 -17.76 -8.41
CA TYR A 336 5.75 -17.16 -7.08
C TYR A 336 6.17 -15.68 -7.01
N GLY A 337 7.24 -15.27 -7.70
CA GLY A 337 7.74 -13.89 -7.76
C GLY A 337 8.65 -13.45 -6.61
N GLU A 338 8.74 -14.22 -5.50
CA GLU A 338 9.65 -13.94 -4.38
C GLU A 338 10.02 -15.25 -3.66
N LYS A 339 11.32 -15.42 -3.34
CA LYS A 339 11.89 -16.66 -2.85
C LYS A 339 11.38 -17.09 -1.47
N THR A 340 11.31 -16.17 -0.51
CA THR A 340 10.83 -16.50 0.84
C THR A 340 9.34 -16.84 0.81
N PHE A 341 8.55 -16.12 0.01
CA PHE A 341 7.15 -16.40 -0.24
C PHE A 341 6.95 -17.82 -0.79
N GLU A 342 7.72 -18.21 -1.82
CA GLU A 342 7.71 -19.55 -2.38
C GLU A 342 8.09 -20.60 -1.35
N THR A 343 9.23 -20.40 -0.63
CA THR A 343 9.73 -21.34 0.38
C THR A 343 8.68 -21.62 1.45
N TRP A 344 7.98 -20.60 1.92
CA TRP A 344 6.98 -20.78 2.96
C TRP A 344 5.80 -21.63 2.50
N PHE A 345 5.34 -21.48 1.26
CA PHE A 345 4.30 -22.36 0.71
C PHE A 345 4.78 -23.79 0.47
N ARG A 346 6.01 -23.96 -0.05
CA ARG A 346 6.56 -25.31 -0.32
C ARG A 346 6.81 -26.13 0.94
N GLU A 347 7.09 -25.48 2.06
CA GLU A 347 7.38 -26.13 3.33
C GLU A 347 6.12 -26.33 4.21
N ALA A 348 5.02 -25.65 3.93
CA ALA A 348 3.78 -25.75 4.68
C ALA A 348 2.91 -26.92 4.21
N ASN A 349 2.24 -27.59 5.14
CA ASN A 349 1.25 -28.64 4.85
C ASN A 349 -0.19 -28.08 4.87
N MET A 350 -0.40 -26.98 5.58
CA MET A 350 -1.70 -26.31 5.68
C MET A 350 -1.50 -24.79 5.90
N PRO A 351 -2.52 -23.96 5.61
CA PRO A 351 -2.43 -22.50 5.77
C PRO A 351 -1.98 -22.08 7.18
N LYS A 352 -2.41 -22.78 8.21
CA LYS A 352 -2.06 -22.49 9.61
C LYS A 352 -0.55 -22.53 9.86
N ASP A 353 0.20 -23.42 9.20
CA ASP A 353 1.66 -23.53 9.40
C ASP A 353 2.38 -22.23 9.03
N ILE A 354 1.88 -21.56 7.98
CA ILE A 354 2.42 -20.26 7.52
C ILE A 354 2.11 -19.16 8.53
N ILE A 355 0.90 -19.15 9.10
CA ILE A 355 0.48 -18.16 10.11
C ILE A 355 1.30 -18.35 11.39
N ASP A 356 1.45 -19.60 11.87
CA ASP A 356 2.25 -19.93 13.05
C ASP A 356 3.72 -19.53 12.86
N ARG A 357 4.26 -19.73 11.66
CA ARG A 357 5.62 -19.32 11.29
C ARG A 357 5.79 -17.81 11.32
N LEU A 358 4.81 -17.05 10.84
CA LEU A 358 4.82 -15.59 10.91
C LEU A 358 4.80 -15.10 12.36
N ASN A 359 3.92 -15.69 13.21
CA ASN A 359 3.82 -15.37 14.63
C ASN A 359 5.13 -15.65 15.39
N ALA A 360 5.83 -16.73 15.02
CA ALA A 360 7.12 -17.05 15.61
C ALA A 360 8.22 -16.08 15.16
N LYS A 361 8.22 -15.68 13.89
CA LYS A 361 9.24 -14.80 13.32
C LYS A 361 8.74 -14.12 12.04
N PHE A 362 8.61 -12.81 12.08
CA PHE A 362 8.35 -12.02 10.88
C PHE A 362 9.51 -12.16 9.87
N MET A 363 9.16 -12.44 8.60
CA MET A 363 10.10 -12.44 7.47
C MET A 363 9.48 -11.71 6.28
N LEU A 364 10.29 -10.83 5.67
CA LEU A 364 9.90 -10.19 4.41
C LEU A 364 9.70 -11.28 3.33
N GLY A 365 8.65 -11.17 2.54
CA GLY A 365 8.19 -12.22 1.62
C GLY A 365 7.21 -13.18 2.30
N GLY A 366 7.60 -13.83 3.40
CA GLY A 366 6.75 -14.76 4.16
C GLY A 366 5.44 -14.13 4.67
N HIS A 367 5.47 -12.87 5.05
CA HIS A 367 4.28 -12.14 5.47
C HIS A 367 3.16 -12.09 4.41
N LYS A 368 3.49 -12.12 3.11
CA LYS A 368 2.48 -12.20 2.05
C LYS A 368 1.92 -13.61 1.87
N ALA A 369 2.72 -14.65 2.12
CA ALA A 369 2.19 -16.00 2.21
C ALA A 369 1.18 -16.12 3.37
N ALA A 370 1.48 -15.52 4.51
CA ALA A 370 0.56 -15.46 5.64
C ALA A 370 -0.71 -14.67 5.32
N ALA A 371 -0.62 -13.58 4.54
CA ALA A 371 -1.80 -12.84 4.11
C ALA A 371 -2.75 -13.70 3.25
N ILE A 372 -2.23 -14.56 2.35
CA ILE A 372 -3.05 -15.54 1.62
C ILE A 372 -3.64 -16.57 2.58
N ALA A 373 -2.80 -17.15 3.46
CA ALA A 373 -3.23 -18.16 4.41
C ALA A 373 -4.36 -17.66 5.34
N LEU A 374 -4.34 -16.39 5.73
CA LEU A 374 -5.41 -15.76 6.50
C LEU A 374 -6.72 -15.69 5.71
N VAL A 375 -6.69 -15.42 4.40
CA VAL A 375 -7.89 -15.43 3.56
C VAL A 375 -8.46 -16.84 3.48
N GLU A 376 -7.63 -17.87 3.35
CA GLU A 376 -8.04 -19.28 3.25
C GLU A 376 -8.68 -19.83 4.52
N GLN A 377 -8.50 -19.18 5.67
CA GLN A 377 -9.24 -19.52 6.89
C GLN A 377 -10.73 -19.13 6.81
N HIS A 378 -11.09 -18.18 5.95
CA HIS A 378 -12.43 -17.60 5.86
C HIS A 378 -13.14 -17.89 4.56
N ALA A 379 -12.39 -18.05 3.45
CA ALA A 379 -12.95 -18.24 2.11
C ALA A 379 -12.10 -19.22 1.29
N SER A 380 -12.73 -19.95 0.39
CA SER A 380 -12.00 -20.77 -0.60
C SER A 380 -11.49 -19.91 -1.75
N ILE A 381 -10.27 -20.16 -2.23
CA ILE A 381 -9.68 -19.43 -3.34
C ILE A 381 -9.64 -20.34 -4.58
N TYR A 382 -10.30 -19.89 -5.65
CA TYR A 382 -10.26 -20.50 -6.98
C TYR A 382 -9.32 -19.69 -7.84
N LEU A 383 -8.22 -20.31 -8.30
CA LEU A 383 -7.19 -19.62 -9.08
C LEU A 383 -7.35 -19.91 -10.57
N VAL A 384 -7.48 -18.85 -11.35
CA VAL A 384 -7.42 -18.89 -12.82
C VAL A 384 -6.05 -18.34 -13.23
N SER A 385 -5.15 -19.23 -13.63
CA SER A 385 -3.74 -18.88 -13.95
C SER A 385 -3.13 -19.86 -14.94
N ASP A 386 -1.90 -19.57 -15.39
CA ASP A 386 -1.10 -20.46 -16.24
C ASP A 386 -0.43 -21.61 -15.44
N TRP A 387 -0.58 -21.64 -14.13
CA TRP A 387 0.02 -22.66 -13.26
C TRP A 387 -0.57 -24.05 -13.51
N SER A 388 0.20 -25.07 -13.16
CA SER A 388 -0.31 -26.44 -13.11
C SER A 388 -1.25 -26.65 -11.91
N GLU A 389 -2.01 -27.74 -11.93
CA GLU A 389 -2.81 -28.18 -10.78
C GLU A 389 -1.93 -28.37 -9.54
N GLU A 390 -0.79 -29.05 -9.70
CA GLU A 390 0.15 -29.33 -8.61
C GLU A 390 0.70 -28.06 -7.95
N GLU A 391 1.13 -27.07 -8.75
CA GLU A 391 1.65 -25.81 -8.21
C GLU A 391 0.54 -25.00 -7.51
N THR A 392 -0.69 -25.04 -8.05
CA THR A 392 -1.83 -24.35 -7.44
C THR A 392 -2.21 -24.97 -6.09
N GLN A 393 -2.15 -26.29 -5.97
CA GLN A 393 -2.40 -26.98 -4.70
C GLN A 393 -1.35 -26.69 -3.63
N LYS A 394 -0.10 -26.39 -4.02
CA LYS A 394 0.96 -25.97 -3.07
C LYS A 394 0.66 -24.65 -2.35
N VAL A 395 -0.16 -23.81 -2.96
CA VAL A 395 -0.63 -22.56 -2.35
C VAL A 395 -2.05 -22.68 -1.79
N PHE A 396 -2.53 -23.91 -1.58
CA PHE A 396 -3.82 -24.30 -1.00
C PHE A 396 -5.05 -23.83 -1.82
N MET A 397 -4.85 -23.45 -3.08
CA MET A 397 -5.91 -22.95 -3.96
C MET A 397 -6.38 -24.05 -4.90
N LYS A 398 -7.59 -23.88 -5.48
CA LYS A 398 -8.15 -24.76 -6.48
C LYS A 398 -7.99 -24.17 -7.88
N LYS A 399 -7.37 -24.91 -8.80
CA LYS A 399 -7.13 -24.45 -10.17
C LYS A 399 -8.37 -24.51 -11.04
N PHE A 400 -8.51 -23.52 -11.94
CA PHE A 400 -9.47 -23.50 -13.03
C PHE A 400 -8.82 -23.03 -14.34
N ALA A 401 -9.32 -23.55 -15.46
CA ALA A 401 -8.80 -23.22 -16.79
C ALA A 401 -9.27 -21.86 -17.30
N SER A 402 -10.43 -21.39 -16.83
CA SER A 402 -11.01 -20.08 -17.20
C SER A 402 -11.83 -19.52 -16.04
N ALA A 403 -12.05 -18.21 -16.06
CA ALA A 403 -12.88 -17.52 -15.08
C ALA A 403 -14.34 -18.00 -15.13
N GLN A 404 -14.87 -18.35 -16.32
CA GLN A 404 -16.19 -18.91 -16.47
C GLN A 404 -16.31 -20.26 -15.77
N SER A 405 -15.38 -21.20 -16.02
CA SER A 405 -15.42 -22.53 -15.38
C SER A 405 -15.28 -22.44 -13.85
N ALA A 406 -14.55 -21.45 -13.34
CA ALA A 406 -14.46 -21.18 -11.91
C ALA A 406 -15.79 -20.66 -11.34
N LEU A 407 -16.46 -19.75 -12.05
CA LEU A 407 -17.79 -19.24 -11.65
C LEU A 407 -18.84 -20.36 -11.65
N ASP A 408 -18.89 -21.18 -12.70
CA ASP A 408 -19.84 -22.30 -12.82
C ASP A 408 -19.66 -23.29 -11.65
N ALA A 409 -18.42 -23.59 -11.30
CA ALA A 409 -18.09 -24.45 -10.15
C ALA A 409 -18.46 -23.79 -8.80
N ALA A 410 -18.25 -22.49 -8.67
CA ALA A 410 -18.63 -21.76 -7.46
C ALA A 410 -20.15 -21.71 -7.27
N LEU A 411 -20.92 -21.44 -8.34
CA LEU A 411 -22.37 -21.48 -8.33
C LEU A 411 -22.91 -22.91 -8.06
N SER A 412 -22.23 -23.94 -8.57
CA SER A 412 -22.58 -25.33 -8.25
C SER A 412 -22.35 -25.67 -6.77
N THR A 413 -21.33 -25.05 -6.14
CA THR A 413 -20.96 -25.30 -4.74
C THR A 413 -21.85 -24.52 -3.76
N LEU A 414 -22.10 -23.23 -4.04
CA LEU A 414 -22.79 -22.31 -3.12
C LEU A 414 -24.29 -22.13 -3.42
N GLY A 415 -24.74 -22.63 -4.55
CA GLY A 415 -26.13 -22.50 -5.03
C GLY A 415 -26.25 -21.52 -6.20
N ARG A 416 -27.27 -21.76 -7.04
CA ARG A 416 -27.47 -20.93 -8.24
C ARG A 416 -27.86 -19.48 -7.97
N ASP A 417 -28.36 -19.20 -6.78
CA ASP A 417 -28.79 -17.86 -6.35
C ASP A 417 -27.69 -17.14 -5.55
N ALA A 418 -26.46 -17.71 -5.52
CA ALA A 418 -25.33 -17.11 -4.82
C ALA A 418 -25.01 -15.72 -5.34
N THR A 419 -24.83 -14.76 -4.43
CA THR A 419 -24.56 -13.36 -4.75
C THR A 419 -23.12 -13.16 -5.24
N ILE A 420 -22.93 -12.26 -6.19
CA ILE A 420 -21.66 -12.03 -6.87
C ILE A 420 -21.26 -10.57 -6.77
N ILE A 421 -19.99 -10.32 -6.36
CA ILE A 421 -19.30 -9.03 -6.55
C ILE A 421 -18.15 -9.24 -7.54
N ALA A 422 -18.05 -8.33 -8.52
CA ALA A 422 -16.96 -8.31 -9.49
C ALA A 422 -16.00 -7.15 -9.21
N MET A 423 -14.69 -7.43 -9.24
CA MET A 423 -13.61 -6.47 -9.01
C MET A 423 -12.57 -6.54 -10.15
N PRO A 424 -12.85 -5.99 -11.33
CA PRO A 424 -11.95 -6.05 -12.50
C PRO A 424 -10.57 -5.42 -12.25
N TYR A 425 -10.49 -4.49 -11.31
CA TYR A 425 -9.28 -3.76 -10.90
C TYR A 425 -9.05 -3.89 -9.38
N GLY A 426 -9.01 -5.14 -8.90
CA GLY A 426 -8.95 -5.45 -7.46
C GLY A 426 -7.79 -4.80 -6.71
N GLY A 427 -6.64 -4.61 -7.36
CA GLY A 427 -5.52 -3.89 -6.73
C GLY A 427 -5.74 -2.39 -6.53
N SER A 428 -6.76 -1.83 -7.18
CA SER A 428 -7.09 -0.40 -7.16
C SER A 428 -8.50 -0.12 -6.60
N THR A 429 -9.14 -1.10 -5.98
CA THR A 429 -10.45 -0.94 -5.35
C THR A 429 -10.46 -1.61 -3.98
N LEU A 430 -10.89 -0.89 -2.95
CA LEU A 430 -11.01 -1.40 -1.60
C LEU A 430 -12.50 -1.43 -1.19
N PRO A 431 -13.11 -2.62 -1.05
CA PRO A 431 -14.49 -2.73 -0.58
C PRO A 431 -14.60 -2.38 0.92
N LYS A 432 -15.68 -1.69 1.29
CA LYS A 432 -16.04 -1.43 2.68
C LYS A 432 -17.55 -1.58 2.85
N VAL A 433 -17.97 -2.46 3.74
CA VAL A 433 -19.38 -2.59 4.11
C VAL A 433 -19.84 -1.30 4.79
N LYS A 434 -21.05 -0.82 4.44
CA LYS A 434 -21.67 0.40 4.98
C LYS A 434 -21.88 0.33 6.48
#